data_2426e808a5cc30ce68abd701ddf8facf
#
_entry.id   2426e808a5cc30ce68abd701ddf8facf
#
_cell.length_a   1.000
_cell.length_b   1.000
_cell.length_c   1.000
_cell.angle_alpha   90.00
_cell.angle_beta   90.00
_cell.angle_gamma   90.00
#
_symmetry.space_group_name_H-M   'P 1'
#
loop_
_entity.id
_entity.type
_entity.pdbx_description
1 polymer ?
#
loop_
_entity_poly.entity_id
_entity_poly.type
_entity_poly.pdbx_seq_one_letter_code
_entity_poly.pdbx_strand_id
1 'polypeptide(L)'
;DSQTQETPAAADENSEAEGSDEGAAEATDATVLQLGTTVNEQDSFQVAAEKFAELVAERTNGAYKIEIYPNGTLGGERDMLESMQMDTLDMAIVTSGPFINFSDAMGVLDMPYLFGSNEEAYAVLDGEIGRELLDTLEDSGLKGLAYAERGFRNLTNNVKPIQSAADLNGLKLRVMENDVYTASFKAMGVNADPMAWADALTALQQGTVDGQENRVNVIYSYKL
;
A
#
# COMPACT_ATOMS: atom_id res chain seq x y z
N ASP A 1 -1.17 -5.28 -80.96
CA ASP A 1 -2.19 -4.37 -81.45
C ASP A 1 -2.69 -3.53 -80.30
N SER A 2 -2.18 -2.39 -80.15
CA SER A 2 -2.59 -1.06 -80.69
C SER A 2 -3.81 -0.52 -79.99
N GLN A 3 -3.56 0.52 -79.39
CA GLN A 3 -3.82 1.95 -79.50
C GLN A 3 -4.85 2.44 -78.49
N THR A 4 -4.56 3.42 -77.68
CA THR A 4 -4.34 4.83 -77.82
C THR A 4 -5.57 5.68 -77.44
N GLN A 5 -5.33 6.66 -76.55
CA GLN A 5 -5.89 8.02 -76.48
C GLN A 5 -7.35 8.14 -75.99
N GLU A 6 -7.77 9.12 -75.21
CA GLU A 6 -7.40 10.50 -74.99
C GLU A 6 -8.06 11.05 -73.72
N THR A 7 -7.45 12.02 -73.12
CA THR A 7 -8.02 12.95 -72.18
C THR A 7 -8.72 14.09 -72.98
N PRO A 8 -9.73 14.81 -72.43
CA PRO A 8 -9.51 16.14 -71.89
C PRO A 8 -10.41 16.51 -70.69
N ALA A 9 -9.85 17.14 -69.76
CA ALA A 9 -9.80 18.51 -69.29
C ALA A 9 -11.12 19.21 -68.84
N ALA A 10 -11.00 19.70 -67.55
CA ALA A 10 -11.40 20.98 -66.99
C ALA A 10 -12.86 21.23 -66.54
N ALA A 11 -13.03 21.52 -65.27
CA ALA A 11 -13.39 22.80 -64.64
C ALA A 11 -13.74 22.59 -63.16
N ASP A 12 -12.96 23.13 -62.29
CA ASP A 12 -13.22 24.25 -61.38
C ASP A 12 -14.59 24.24 -60.68
N GLU A 13 -14.56 24.02 -59.36
CA GLU A 13 -15.25 24.90 -58.39
C GLU A 13 -14.76 24.64 -56.98
N ASN A 14 -14.26 25.71 -56.44
CA ASN A 14 -13.76 25.98 -55.08
C ASN A 14 -14.88 25.75 -54.07
N SER A 15 -14.59 24.96 -53.00
CA SER A 15 -15.35 25.01 -51.75
C SER A 15 -14.37 24.84 -50.58
N GLU A 16 -13.98 25.99 -50.04
CA GLU A 16 -13.33 26.11 -48.75
C GLU A 16 -14.25 25.50 -47.68
N ALA A 17 -13.82 24.40 -47.08
CA ALA A 17 -14.31 23.97 -45.82
C ALA A 17 -13.18 24.15 -44.81
N GLU A 18 -13.30 25.19 -43.99
CA GLU A 18 -12.54 25.40 -42.78
C GLU A 18 -12.70 24.16 -41.88
N GLY A 19 -11.75 23.26 -41.93
CA GLY A 19 -11.55 22.20 -40.92
C GLY A 19 -10.88 22.86 -39.72
N SER A 20 -11.64 23.04 -38.65
CA SER A 20 -11.12 23.36 -37.33
C SER A 20 -10.07 22.33 -36.96
N ASP A 21 -8.84 22.78 -36.97
CA ASP A 21 -7.70 22.13 -36.31
C ASP A 21 -7.97 22.16 -34.80
N GLU A 22 -8.69 21.14 -34.30
CA GLU A 22 -8.66 20.82 -32.88
C GLU A 22 -7.26 20.30 -32.57
N GLY A 23 -6.45 21.21 -32.06
CA GLY A 23 -5.09 20.93 -31.64
C GLY A 23 -5.03 19.68 -30.81
N ALA A 24 -4.36 18.65 -31.35
CA ALA A 24 -3.85 17.56 -30.56
C ALA A 24 -3.00 18.20 -29.46
N ALA A 25 -3.50 18.14 -28.22
CA ALA A 25 -2.72 18.53 -27.06
C ALA A 25 -1.44 17.70 -27.12
N GLU A 26 -0.29 18.37 -27.25
CA GLU A 26 1.01 17.76 -27.13
C GLU A 26 0.97 16.93 -25.83
N ALA A 27 1.25 15.65 -25.94
CA ALA A 27 1.41 14.78 -24.78
C ALA A 27 2.58 15.33 -23.97
N THR A 28 2.29 16.13 -22.97
CA THR A 28 3.28 16.52 -21.96
C THR A 28 3.77 15.23 -21.33
N ASP A 29 5.09 15.01 -21.30
CA ASP A 29 5.67 13.86 -20.64
C ASP A 29 5.12 13.80 -19.19
N ALA A 30 4.33 12.74 -18.90
CA ALA A 30 3.73 12.58 -17.59
C ALA A 30 4.82 12.46 -16.52
N THR A 31 4.65 13.17 -15.41
CA THR A 31 5.49 12.94 -14.23
C THR A 31 5.14 11.58 -13.65
N VAL A 32 6.11 10.68 -13.62
CA VAL A 32 5.95 9.32 -13.07
C VAL A 32 6.34 9.35 -11.59
N LEU A 33 5.44 8.83 -10.74
CA LEU A 33 5.67 8.66 -9.31
C LEU A 33 5.66 7.16 -8.99
N GLN A 34 6.62 6.72 -8.18
CA GLN A 34 6.74 5.33 -7.76
C GLN A 34 5.95 5.08 -6.47
N LEU A 35 5.13 4.02 -6.46
CA LEU A 35 4.37 3.58 -5.29
C LEU A 35 4.75 2.14 -4.92
N GLY A 36 5.35 1.95 -3.73
CA GLY A 36 5.75 0.65 -3.23
C GLY A 36 4.74 0.02 -2.29
N THR A 37 4.63 -1.31 -2.33
CA THR A 37 3.93 -2.14 -1.33
C THR A 37 4.65 -3.46 -1.11
N THR A 38 4.49 -4.07 0.07
CA THR A 38 5.10 -5.37 0.40
C THR A 38 4.20 -6.57 0.10
N VAL A 39 2.98 -6.32 -0.36
CA VAL A 39 1.97 -7.35 -0.56
C VAL A 39 1.96 -7.89 -2.00
N ASN A 40 1.34 -9.07 -2.16
CA ASN A 40 1.16 -9.68 -3.48
C ASN A 40 0.00 -8.99 -4.26
N GLU A 41 -0.10 -9.31 -5.53
CA GLU A 41 -1.04 -8.71 -6.48
C GLU A 41 -2.52 -8.99 -6.17
N GLN A 42 -2.82 -9.98 -5.30
CA GLN A 42 -4.17 -10.33 -4.89
C GLN A 42 -4.62 -9.63 -3.60
N ASP A 43 -3.72 -8.89 -2.96
CA ASP A 43 -4.02 -8.20 -1.71
C ASP A 43 -4.81 -6.91 -1.93
N SER A 44 -5.59 -6.51 -0.94
CA SER A 44 -6.39 -5.28 -0.98
C SER A 44 -5.56 -4.01 -1.17
N PHE A 45 -4.31 -3.97 -0.71
CA PHE A 45 -3.40 -2.85 -0.95
C PHE A 45 -3.08 -2.68 -2.42
N GLN A 46 -2.89 -3.79 -3.15
CA GLN A 46 -2.66 -3.74 -4.59
C GLN A 46 -3.88 -3.16 -5.32
N VAL A 47 -5.09 -3.66 -4.98
CA VAL A 47 -6.34 -3.15 -5.56
C VAL A 47 -6.52 -1.65 -5.27
N ALA A 48 -6.19 -1.21 -4.05
CA ALA A 48 -6.24 0.20 -3.69
C ALA A 48 -5.22 1.04 -4.47
N ALA A 49 -3.99 0.53 -4.63
CA ALA A 49 -2.93 1.20 -5.40
C ALA A 49 -3.31 1.36 -6.87
N GLU A 50 -3.86 0.32 -7.49
CA GLU A 50 -4.34 0.35 -8.88
C GLU A 50 -5.46 1.37 -9.07
N LYS A 51 -6.45 1.38 -8.15
CA LYS A 51 -7.52 2.38 -8.21
C LYS A 51 -7.03 3.80 -7.95
N PHE A 52 -6.07 3.97 -7.06
CA PHE A 52 -5.41 5.26 -6.83
C PHE A 52 -4.69 5.73 -8.08
N ALA A 53 -3.89 4.87 -8.73
CA ALA A 53 -3.18 5.19 -9.96
C ALA A 53 -4.13 5.61 -11.10
N GLU A 54 -5.23 4.87 -11.30
CA GLU A 54 -6.28 5.21 -12.26
C GLU A 54 -6.85 6.61 -11.99
N LEU A 55 -7.25 6.88 -10.74
CA LEU A 55 -7.86 8.15 -10.36
C LEU A 55 -6.88 9.34 -10.46
N VAL A 56 -5.60 9.12 -10.14
CA VAL A 56 -4.57 10.16 -10.31
C VAL A 56 -4.43 10.51 -11.79
N ALA A 57 -4.29 9.52 -12.66
CA ALA A 57 -4.17 9.76 -14.10
C ALA A 57 -5.41 10.48 -14.66
N GLU A 58 -6.61 10.03 -14.26
CA GLU A 58 -7.87 10.67 -14.69
C GLU A 58 -7.98 12.12 -14.23
N ARG A 59 -7.79 12.36 -12.91
CA ARG A 59 -8.00 13.69 -12.30
C ARG A 59 -6.93 14.71 -12.66
N THR A 60 -5.77 14.25 -13.10
CA THR A 60 -4.67 15.12 -13.56
C THR A 60 -4.60 15.24 -15.08
N ASN A 61 -5.58 14.70 -15.82
CA ASN A 61 -5.59 14.61 -17.28
C ASN A 61 -4.27 14.03 -17.84
N GLY A 62 -3.73 13.00 -17.14
CA GLY A 62 -2.50 12.32 -17.52
C GLY A 62 -1.20 13.06 -17.15
N ALA A 63 -1.26 14.20 -16.45
CA ALA A 63 -0.05 14.92 -16.03
C ALA A 63 0.80 14.14 -15.01
N TYR A 64 0.16 13.25 -14.22
CA TYR A 64 0.82 12.35 -13.30
C TYR A 64 0.43 10.91 -13.58
N LYS A 65 1.40 10.01 -13.43
CA LYS A 65 1.24 8.56 -13.56
C LYS A 65 1.88 7.88 -12.36
N ILE A 66 1.16 6.92 -11.77
CA ILE A 66 1.69 6.12 -10.67
C ILE A 66 2.16 4.77 -11.21
N GLU A 67 3.42 4.43 -10.96
CA GLU A 67 3.98 3.09 -11.18
C GLU A 67 3.99 2.32 -9.87
N ILE A 68 3.34 1.14 -9.87
CA ILE A 68 3.15 0.32 -8.66
C ILE A 68 4.19 -0.80 -8.63
N TYR A 69 4.85 -0.93 -7.49
CA TYR A 69 5.88 -1.92 -7.20
C TYR A 69 5.44 -2.83 -6.04
N PRO A 70 4.77 -3.97 -6.34
CA PRO A 70 4.31 -4.92 -5.33
C PRO A 70 5.43 -5.85 -4.83
N ASN A 71 5.06 -6.77 -3.93
CA ASN A 71 5.90 -7.87 -3.45
C ASN A 71 7.20 -7.43 -2.73
N GLY A 72 7.23 -6.21 -2.19
CA GLY A 72 8.42 -5.70 -1.51
C GLY A 72 9.63 -5.50 -2.43
N THR A 73 9.40 -5.29 -3.74
CA THR A 73 10.49 -5.07 -4.71
C THR A 73 11.30 -3.81 -4.43
N LEU A 74 10.73 -2.86 -3.69
CA LEU A 74 11.41 -1.64 -3.23
C LEU A 74 11.84 -1.71 -1.75
N GLY A 75 11.92 -2.91 -1.18
CA GLY A 75 12.27 -3.15 0.22
C GLY A 75 11.08 -3.46 1.13
N GLY A 76 11.36 -3.65 2.43
CA GLY A 76 10.35 -3.80 3.47
C GLY A 76 9.59 -2.50 3.75
N GLU A 77 8.55 -2.57 4.59
CA GLU A 77 7.73 -1.39 4.89
C GLU A 77 8.56 -0.27 5.54
N ARG A 78 9.47 -0.62 6.46
CA ARG A 78 10.38 0.34 7.08
C ARG A 78 11.37 0.92 6.07
N ASP A 79 11.97 0.07 5.21
CA ASP A 79 12.91 0.51 4.17
C ASP A 79 12.26 1.51 3.23
N MET A 80 10.98 1.28 2.85
CA MET A 80 10.23 2.21 2.00
C MET A 80 9.97 3.55 2.70
N LEU A 81 9.63 3.55 4.00
CA LEU A 81 9.47 4.78 4.77
C LEU A 81 10.78 5.58 4.85
N GLU A 82 11.90 4.91 5.11
CA GLU A 82 13.23 5.53 5.10
C GLU A 82 13.62 6.04 3.70
N SER A 83 13.25 5.32 2.64
CA SER A 83 13.49 5.74 1.25
C SER A 83 12.69 6.99 0.88
N MET A 84 11.45 7.12 1.36
CA MET A 84 10.66 8.34 1.18
C MET A 84 11.27 9.55 1.92
N GLN A 85 11.83 9.36 3.13
CA GLN A 85 12.55 10.42 3.85
C GLN A 85 13.81 10.89 3.10
N MET A 86 14.41 10.00 2.29
CA MET A 86 15.61 10.29 1.48
C MET A 86 15.28 10.75 0.06
N ASP A 87 14.03 11.00 -0.26
CA ASP A 87 13.55 11.38 -1.61
C ASP A 87 13.96 10.38 -2.71
N THR A 88 14.09 9.09 -2.37
CA THR A 88 14.42 8.01 -3.32
C THR A 88 13.21 7.13 -3.67
N LEU A 89 12.08 7.35 -3.00
CA LEU A 89 10.78 6.75 -3.28
C LEU A 89 9.71 7.82 -3.07
N ASP A 90 8.74 7.90 -3.96
CA ASP A 90 7.70 8.94 -3.89
C ASP A 90 6.57 8.58 -2.93
N MET A 91 6.10 7.33 -2.96
CA MET A 91 4.89 6.90 -2.24
C MET A 91 4.99 5.45 -1.79
N ALA A 92 4.28 5.12 -0.71
CA ALA A 92 4.08 3.73 -0.28
C ALA A 92 2.72 3.52 0.36
N ILE A 93 2.18 2.31 0.24
CA ILE A 93 1.08 1.83 1.07
C ILE A 93 1.66 0.82 2.04
N VAL A 94 1.70 1.19 3.32
CA VAL A 94 2.32 0.42 4.40
C VAL A 94 1.35 0.22 5.56
N THR A 95 1.59 -0.79 6.39
CA THR A 95 0.79 -1.00 7.61
C THR A 95 1.10 0.06 8.67
N SER A 96 0.22 0.24 9.66
CA SER A 96 0.43 1.19 10.76
C SER A 96 1.68 0.90 11.60
N GLY A 97 2.00 -0.38 11.78
CA GLY A 97 3.02 -0.83 12.73
C GLY A 97 4.39 -0.14 12.62
N PRO A 98 5.03 -0.07 11.45
CA PRO A 98 6.34 0.56 11.31
C PRO A 98 6.37 2.06 11.58
N PHE A 99 5.23 2.76 11.51
CA PHE A 99 5.18 4.22 11.68
C PHE A 99 5.57 4.72 13.07
N ILE A 100 5.48 3.87 14.11
CA ILE A 100 5.96 4.25 15.45
C ILE A 100 7.45 4.63 15.47
N ASN A 101 8.23 4.11 14.52
CA ASN A 101 9.65 4.44 14.37
C ASN A 101 9.89 5.83 13.75
N PHE A 102 8.83 6.47 13.25
CA PHE A 102 8.85 7.77 12.59
C PHE A 102 8.04 8.83 13.36
N SER A 103 7.01 8.39 14.09
CA SER A 103 6.22 9.22 15.01
C SER A 103 5.68 8.35 16.13
N ASP A 104 6.09 8.65 17.38
CA ASP A 104 5.62 7.93 18.58
C ASP A 104 4.09 7.97 18.71
N ALA A 105 3.44 9.05 18.24
CA ALA A 105 2.00 9.21 18.29
C ALA A 105 1.27 8.12 17.48
N MET A 106 1.85 7.66 16.38
CA MET A 106 1.29 6.59 15.55
C MET A 106 1.17 5.25 16.29
N GLY A 107 1.99 5.04 17.32
CA GLY A 107 1.93 3.83 18.15
C GLY A 107 0.60 3.63 18.88
N VAL A 108 -0.21 4.66 19.03
CA VAL A 108 -1.56 4.52 19.62
C VAL A 108 -2.45 3.57 18.80
N LEU A 109 -2.27 3.54 17.48
CA LEU A 109 -3.06 2.68 16.57
C LEU A 109 -2.76 1.19 16.73
N ASP A 110 -1.65 0.87 17.38
CA ASP A 110 -1.19 -0.50 17.59
C ASP A 110 -1.51 -1.05 18.99
N MET A 111 -2.22 -0.24 19.81
CA MET A 111 -2.69 -0.68 21.13
C MET A 111 -3.71 -1.81 20.98
N PRO A 112 -3.56 -2.91 21.75
CA PRO A 112 -4.51 -4.01 21.70
C PRO A 112 -5.95 -3.56 22.02
N TYR A 113 -6.91 -4.01 21.22
CA TYR A 113 -8.34 -3.75 21.43
C TYR A 113 -8.73 -2.27 21.45
N LEU A 114 -7.98 -1.40 20.76
CA LEU A 114 -8.26 0.03 20.68
C LEU A 114 -9.66 0.31 20.12
N PHE A 115 -10.06 -0.41 19.08
CA PHE A 115 -11.37 -0.30 18.45
C PHE A 115 -12.18 -1.58 18.62
N GLY A 116 -13.47 -1.44 18.90
CA GLY A 116 -14.39 -2.55 19.02
C GLY A 116 -15.01 -2.97 17.69
N SER A 117 -15.01 -2.09 16.68
CA SER A 117 -15.54 -2.36 15.35
C SER A 117 -14.84 -1.52 14.27
N ASN A 118 -15.07 -1.88 13.01
CA ASN A 118 -14.57 -1.08 11.87
C ASN A 118 -15.22 0.31 11.85
N GLU A 119 -16.51 0.42 12.18
CA GLU A 119 -17.25 1.67 12.20
C GLU A 119 -16.67 2.66 13.20
N GLU A 120 -16.25 2.17 14.39
CA GLU A 120 -15.55 3.00 15.38
C GLU A 120 -14.20 3.48 14.83
N ALA A 121 -13.43 2.60 14.19
CA ALA A 121 -12.16 2.95 13.60
C ALA A 121 -12.33 4.01 12.49
N TYR A 122 -13.31 3.85 11.61
CA TYR A 122 -13.58 4.82 10.54
C TYR A 122 -14.01 6.18 11.11
N ALA A 123 -14.90 6.18 12.12
CA ALA A 123 -15.37 7.43 12.74
C ALA A 123 -14.22 8.24 13.36
N VAL A 124 -13.19 7.58 13.89
CA VAL A 124 -12.02 8.24 14.47
C VAL A 124 -10.99 8.62 13.41
N LEU A 125 -10.64 7.66 12.53
CA LEU A 125 -9.51 7.82 11.61
C LEU A 125 -9.83 8.68 10.38
N ASP A 126 -11.10 8.70 9.94
CA ASP A 126 -11.55 9.60 8.88
C ASP A 126 -11.88 11.02 9.42
N GLY A 127 -11.85 11.19 10.75
CA GLY A 127 -12.10 12.45 11.42
C GLY A 127 -10.86 13.26 11.74
N GLU A 128 -11.04 14.24 12.63
CA GLU A 128 -10.00 15.18 13.06
C GLU A 128 -8.82 14.46 13.74
N ILE A 129 -9.08 13.50 14.64
CA ILE A 129 -8.05 12.73 15.35
C ILE A 129 -7.16 11.98 14.36
N GLY A 130 -7.77 11.32 13.37
CA GLY A 130 -7.00 10.59 12.35
C GLY A 130 -6.13 11.54 11.51
N ARG A 131 -6.66 12.74 11.19
CA ARG A 131 -5.87 13.75 10.47
C ARG A 131 -4.72 14.26 11.32
N GLU A 132 -4.95 14.60 12.59
CA GLU A 132 -3.89 15.03 13.51
C GLU A 132 -2.79 13.97 13.66
N LEU A 133 -3.15 12.68 13.72
CA LEU A 133 -2.16 11.60 13.76
C LEU A 133 -1.32 11.54 12.46
N LEU A 134 -1.95 11.65 11.29
CA LEU A 134 -1.21 11.69 10.01
C LEU A 134 -0.28 12.90 9.94
N ASP A 135 -0.70 14.05 10.43
CA ASP A 135 0.09 15.27 10.41
C ASP A 135 1.34 15.19 11.30
N THR A 136 1.35 14.31 12.33
CA THR A 136 2.57 14.06 13.14
C THR A 136 3.71 13.44 12.32
N LEU A 137 3.44 12.87 11.16
CA LEU A 137 4.45 12.31 10.27
C LEU A 137 5.26 13.40 9.56
N GLU A 138 4.75 14.62 9.47
CA GLU A 138 5.43 15.72 8.79
C GLU A 138 6.76 16.08 9.47
N ASP A 139 6.85 15.93 10.79
CA ASP A 139 8.10 16.15 11.55
C ASP A 139 9.21 15.17 11.12
N SER A 140 8.84 14.02 10.55
CA SER A 140 9.77 13.02 10.01
C SER A 140 9.97 13.14 8.50
N GLY A 141 9.45 14.19 7.85
CA GLY A 141 9.53 14.39 6.41
C GLY A 141 8.58 13.50 5.60
N LEU A 142 7.56 12.91 6.23
CA LEU A 142 6.55 12.08 5.58
C LEU A 142 5.20 12.78 5.57
N LYS A 143 4.44 12.66 4.47
CA LYS A 143 3.08 13.17 4.38
C LYS A 143 2.07 12.04 4.39
N GLY A 144 1.28 11.94 5.48
CA GLY A 144 0.16 11.01 5.55
C GLY A 144 -1.01 11.50 4.68
N LEU A 145 -1.42 10.71 3.69
CA LEU A 145 -2.49 11.08 2.76
C LEU A 145 -3.85 10.63 3.25
N ALA A 146 -3.98 9.35 3.62
CA ALA A 146 -5.22 8.72 4.06
C ALA A 146 -4.93 7.41 4.79
N TYR A 147 -5.95 6.90 5.47
CA TYR A 147 -5.97 5.52 5.99
C TYR A 147 -6.66 4.59 5.00
N ALA A 148 -6.23 3.31 5.02
CA ALA A 148 -6.89 2.22 4.33
C ALA A 148 -7.13 1.07 5.31
N GLU A 149 -8.33 0.48 5.27
CA GLU A 149 -8.74 -0.59 6.18
C GLU A 149 -8.29 -1.96 5.65
N ARG A 150 -7.85 -2.83 6.54
CA ARG A 150 -7.50 -4.24 6.26
C ARG A 150 -8.11 -5.24 7.25
N GLY A 151 -8.95 -4.82 8.15
CA GLY A 151 -9.61 -5.65 9.16
C GLY A 151 -8.78 -5.93 10.41
N PHE A 152 -9.40 -6.67 11.32
CA PHE A 152 -8.83 -7.07 12.60
C PHE A 152 -7.78 -8.17 12.45
N ARG A 153 -6.79 -8.14 13.33
CA ARG A 153 -5.69 -9.10 13.34
C ARG A 153 -6.06 -10.33 14.14
N ASN A 154 -5.66 -11.50 13.67
CA ASN A 154 -5.89 -12.79 14.25
C ASN A 154 -4.57 -13.55 14.36
N LEU A 155 -4.38 -14.30 15.43
CA LEU A 155 -3.19 -15.10 15.66
C LEU A 155 -3.32 -16.45 14.96
N THR A 156 -2.26 -16.89 14.29
CA THR A 156 -2.09 -18.27 13.79
C THR A 156 -0.84 -18.88 14.39
N ASN A 157 -0.89 -20.18 14.71
CA ASN A 157 0.27 -20.96 15.16
C ASN A 157 0.10 -22.44 14.81
N ASN A 158 1.23 -23.18 14.76
CA ASN A 158 1.26 -24.60 14.43
C ASN A 158 1.52 -25.51 15.66
N VAL A 159 1.51 -24.96 16.88
CA VAL A 159 1.88 -25.69 18.11
C VAL A 159 0.67 -26.19 18.86
N LYS A 160 -0.33 -25.32 19.13
CA LYS A 160 -1.48 -25.66 19.97
C LYS A 160 -2.67 -24.74 19.73
N PRO A 161 -3.91 -25.19 20.03
CA PRO A 161 -5.07 -24.32 20.09
C PRO A 161 -4.89 -23.23 21.16
N ILE A 162 -5.36 -22.02 20.87
CA ILE A 162 -5.38 -20.88 21.79
C ILE A 162 -6.82 -20.60 22.18
N GLN A 163 -7.16 -20.74 23.44
CA GLN A 163 -8.48 -20.47 24.01
C GLN A 163 -8.47 -19.34 25.03
N SER A 164 -7.27 -18.99 25.53
CA SER A 164 -7.08 -17.91 26.51
C SER A 164 -5.69 -17.28 26.34
N ALA A 165 -5.49 -16.12 26.95
CA ALA A 165 -4.18 -15.47 26.95
C ALA A 165 -3.09 -16.33 27.60
N ALA A 166 -3.44 -17.19 28.57
CA ALA A 166 -2.49 -18.11 29.23
C ALA A 166 -1.90 -19.13 28.25
N ASP A 167 -2.64 -19.50 27.20
CA ASP A 167 -2.17 -20.45 26.19
C ASP A 167 -1.07 -19.86 25.30
N LEU A 168 -0.91 -18.55 25.28
CA LEU A 168 0.15 -17.87 24.52
C LEU A 168 1.52 -18.04 25.13
N ASN A 169 1.58 -18.40 26.44
CA ASN A 169 2.84 -18.49 27.16
C ASN A 169 3.83 -19.46 26.50
N GLY A 170 5.03 -18.95 26.26
CA GLY A 170 6.15 -19.70 25.68
C GLY A 170 6.14 -19.83 24.16
N LEU A 171 5.06 -19.43 23.46
CA LEU A 171 5.06 -19.41 22.01
C LEU A 171 6.07 -18.42 21.47
N LYS A 172 6.74 -18.76 20.38
CA LYS A 172 7.56 -17.86 19.59
C LYS A 172 6.71 -17.30 18.46
N LEU A 173 6.33 -16.05 18.57
CA LEU A 173 5.52 -15.40 17.55
C LEU A 173 6.29 -14.29 16.84
N ARG A 174 6.24 -14.30 15.54
CA ARG A 174 6.64 -13.11 14.77
C ARG A 174 5.63 -12.00 15.00
N VAL A 175 6.13 -10.81 15.27
CA VAL A 175 5.38 -9.56 15.29
C VAL A 175 5.97 -8.57 14.28
N MET A 176 5.28 -7.47 14.01
CA MET A 176 5.84 -6.38 13.22
C MET A 176 6.98 -5.69 14.01
N GLU A 177 7.83 -4.95 13.30
CA GLU A 177 8.91 -4.12 13.87
C GLU A 177 8.32 -2.92 14.62
N ASN A 178 7.75 -3.21 15.79
CA ASN A 178 6.93 -2.29 16.57
C ASN A 178 7.02 -2.63 18.05
N ASP A 179 7.39 -1.65 18.86
CA ASP A 179 7.59 -1.84 20.30
C ASP A 179 6.27 -2.07 21.06
N VAL A 180 5.16 -1.50 20.61
CA VAL A 180 3.83 -1.73 21.22
C VAL A 180 3.41 -3.18 21.03
N TYR A 181 3.55 -3.74 19.83
CA TYR A 181 3.31 -5.17 19.57
C TYR A 181 4.23 -6.03 20.43
N THR A 182 5.52 -5.75 20.39
CA THR A 182 6.51 -6.51 21.16
C THR A 182 6.20 -6.50 22.65
N ALA A 183 5.89 -5.35 23.23
CA ALA A 183 5.56 -5.22 24.65
C ALA A 183 4.24 -5.93 24.99
N SER A 184 3.22 -5.77 24.16
CA SER A 184 1.90 -6.37 24.36
C SER A 184 1.96 -7.89 24.36
N PHE A 185 2.63 -8.51 23.39
CA PHE A 185 2.77 -9.96 23.32
C PHE A 185 3.70 -10.50 24.42
N LYS A 186 4.77 -9.79 24.77
CA LYS A 186 5.62 -10.15 25.92
C LYS A 186 4.84 -10.14 27.24
N ALA A 187 3.95 -9.16 27.43
CA ALA A 187 3.10 -9.12 28.63
C ALA A 187 2.15 -10.33 28.74
N MET A 188 1.81 -10.97 27.61
CA MET A 188 1.04 -12.22 27.54
C MET A 188 1.91 -13.48 27.61
N GLY A 189 3.21 -13.34 27.87
CA GLY A 189 4.15 -14.48 28.00
C GLY A 189 4.69 -15.03 26.68
N VAL A 190 4.49 -14.32 25.58
CA VAL A 190 5.00 -14.70 24.26
C VAL A 190 6.47 -14.31 24.10
N ASN A 191 7.26 -15.16 23.45
CA ASN A 191 8.57 -14.80 22.91
C ASN A 191 8.35 -14.05 21.58
N ALA A 192 8.01 -12.75 21.67
CA ALA A 192 7.75 -11.92 20.52
C ALA A 192 9.06 -11.59 19.79
N ASP A 193 9.10 -11.85 18.49
CA ASP A 193 10.24 -11.68 17.61
C ASP A 193 9.86 -10.69 16.48
N PRO A 194 10.28 -9.40 16.57
CA PRO A 194 9.98 -8.41 15.57
C PRO A 194 10.82 -8.63 14.32
N MET A 195 10.16 -8.71 13.15
CA MET A 195 10.83 -8.84 11.86
C MET A 195 9.96 -8.36 10.70
N ALA A 196 10.62 -7.94 9.62
CA ALA A 196 9.97 -7.55 8.37
C ALA A 196 9.13 -8.70 7.77
N TRP A 197 8.19 -8.36 6.88
CA TRP A 197 7.25 -9.35 6.34
C TRP A 197 7.92 -10.46 5.54
N ALA A 198 8.90 -10.15 4.70
CA ALA A 198 9.62 -11.14 3.90
C ALA A 198 10.35 -12.17 4.79
N ASP A 199 10.97 -11.68 5.88
CA ASP A 199 11.66 -12.53 6.87
C ASP A 199 10.67 -13.39 7.65
N ALA A 200 9.49 -12.85 7.96
CA ALA A 200 8.41 -13.57 8.63
C ALA A 200 7.97 -14.80 7.83
N LEU A 201 7.80 -14.67 6.53
CA LEU A 201 7.43 -15.81 5.66
C LEU A 201 8.50 -16.90 5.67
N THR A 202 9.77 -16.50 5.62
CA THR A 202 10.90 -17.42 5.70
C THR A 202 10.97 -18.10 7.07
N ALA A 203 10.81 -17.33 8.17
CA ALA A 203 10.85 -17.83 9.53
C ALA A 203 9.72 -18.85 9.81
N LEU A 204 8.51 -18.56 9.33
CA LEU A 204 7.36 -19.49 9.41
C LEU A 204 7.62 -20.78 8.63
N GLN A 205 8.14 -20.66 7.40
CA GLN A 205 8.43 -21.83 6.56
C GLN A 205 9.53 -22.71 7.17
N GLN A 206 10.55 -22.12 7.79
CA GLN A 206 11.65 -22.82 8.44
C GLN A 206 11.31 -23.30 9.87
N GLY A 207 10.18 -22.89 10.42
CA GLY A 207 9.78 -23.22 11.80
C GLY A 207 10.65 -22.57 12.88
N THR A 208 11.29 -21.44 12.57
CA THR A 208 12.05 -20.66 13.57
C THR A 208 11.15 -19.84 14.47
N VAL A 209 9.92 -19.57 14.04
CA VAL A 209 8.80 -19.08 14.85
C VAL A 209 7.63 -20.05 14.77
N ASP A 210 6.82 -20.09 15.83
CA ASP A 210 5.67 -20.98 15.95
C ASP A 210 4.43 -20.45 15.23
N GLY A 211 4.39 -19.15 14.97
CA GLY A 211 3.25 -18.50 14.37
C GLY A 211 3.45 -16.98 14.19
N GLN A 212 2.37 -16.34 13.84
CA GLN A 212 2.30 -14.89 13.62
C GLN A 212 0.87 -14.40 13.91
N GLU A 213 0.65 -13.09 13.81
CA GLU A 213 -0.67 -12.48 13.85
C GLU A 213 -0.87 -11.59 12.63
N ASN A 214 -2.06 -11.67 12.04
CA ASN A 214 -2.39 -10.90 10.84
C ASN A 214 -3.90 -10.90 10.59
N ARG A 215 -4.32 -10.18 9.57
CA ARG A 215 -5.70 -10.11 9.11
C ARG A 215 -6.07 -11.37 8.33
N VAL A 216 -7.35 -11.72 8.31
CA VAL A 216 -7.86 -12.94 7.67
C VAL A 216 -7.52 -13.01 6.18
N ASN A 217 -7.58 -11.87 5.46
CA ASN A 217 -7.23 -11.83 4.04
C ASN A 217 -5.74 -12.18 3.79
N VAL A 218 -4.82 -11.72 4.64
CA VAL A 218 -3.40 -12.06 4.55
C VAL A 218 -3.18 -13.53 4.88
N ILE A 219 -3.78 -14.02 5.98
CA ILE A 219 -3.72 -15.44 6.36
C ILE A 219 -4.19 -16.31 5.21
N TYR A 220 -5.28 -15.94 4.56
CA TYR A 220 -5.83 -16.68 3.42
C TYR A 220 -4.93 -16.62 2.18
N SER A 221 -4.47 -15.43 1.78
CA SER A 221 -3.70 -15.23 0.54
C SER A 221 -2.32 -15.87 0.59
N TYR A 222 -1.69 -15.89 1.78
CA TYR A 222 -0.39 -16.52 2.00
C TYR A 222 -0.48 -17.95 2.54
N LYS A 223 -1.70 -18.47 2.80
CA LYS A 223 -1.96 -19.84 3.29
C LYS A 223 -1.24 -20.14 4.62
N LEU A 224 -1.34 -19.20 5.56
CA LEU A 224 -0.75 -19.27 6.88
C LEU A 224 -1.66 -19.97 7.88
#